data_c27f2ceff4f9ce05d7b380e3864cdbee
#
_entry.id   c27f2ceff4f9ce05d7b380e3864cdbee
#
_cell.length_a   1.000
_cell.length_b   1.000
_cell.length_c   1.000
_cell.angle_alpha   90.00
_cell.angle_beta   90.00
_cell.angle_gamma   90.00
#
_symmetry.space_group_name_H-M   'P 1'
#
loop_
_entity.id
_entity.type
_entity.pdbx_description
1 polymer ?
#
loop_
_entity_poly.entity_id
_entity_poly.type
_entity_poly.pdbx_seq_one_letter_code
_entity_poly.pdbx_strand_id
1 'polypeptide(L)'
;MKSDKEYGVARGIDFLDVACVLNFDLPSSARAYTHRVGRTARAGRGGTALSFVLPSSEFGKHKAVGSVPSTRHDEEAWERIARAQQGRVCEYVFDKRQVDGFRYRMEDALRAVTRYAIREARLKEIKQELLTSDKLKVGLQ
;
A
#
# COMPACT_ATOMS: atom_id res chain seq x y z
N MET A 1 10.47 -24.65 -15.05
CA MET A 1 9.42 -23.88 -14.33
C MET A 1 10.11 -22.82 -13.50
N LYS A 2 10.01 -21.53 -13.84
CA LYS A 2 10.51 -20.45 -13.00
C LYS A 2 9.59 -20.36 -11.78
N SER A 3 10.14 -20.59 -10.59
CA SER A 3 9.45 -20.42 -9.31
C SER A 3 9.12 -18.93 -9.15
N ASP A 4 7.83 -18.61 -8.99
CA ASP A 4 7.39 -17.25 -8.67
C ASP A 4 7.97 -16.85 -7.31
N LYS A 5 8.89 -15.88 -7.30
CA LYS A 5 9.54 -15.38 -6.07
C LYS A 5 8.57 -14.74 -5.07
N GLU A 6 7.37 -14.35 -5.52
CA GLU A 6 6.31 -13.80 -4.65
C GLU A 6 5.64 -14.85 -3.75
N TYR A 7 5.85 -16.15 -4.00
CA TYR A 7 5.19 -17.22 -3.24
C TYR A 7 5.70 -17.37 -1.80
N GLY A 8 6.83 -16.73 -1.45
CA GLY A 8 7.51 -16.93 -0.17
C GLY A 8 6.98 -16.10 1.00
N VAL A 9 6.44 -14.91 0.74
CA VAL A 9 6.14 -13.92 1.80
C VAL A 9 4.75 -14.09 2.40
N ALA A 10 3.80 -14.69 1.68
CA ALA A 10 2.41 -14.85 2.12
C ALA A 10 2.10 -16.21 2.78
N ARG A 11 3.11 -17.05 3.00
CA ARG A 11 2.94 -18.36 3.65
C ARG A 11 2.81 -18.17 5.16
N GLY A 12 1.62 -18.24 5.68
CA GLY A 12 1.38 -18.31 7.12
C GLY A 12 0.15 -17.52 7.61
N ILE A 13 -0.35 -16.56 6.86
CA ILE A 13 -1.55 -15.82 7.25
C ILE A 13 -2.68 -16.22 6.30
N ASP A 14 -3.58 -17.06 6.77
CA ASP A 14 -4.81 -17.37 6.05
C ASP A 14 -5.88 -16.38 6.51
N PHE A 15 -6.12 -15.38 5.70
CA PHE A 15 -7.21 -14.45 5.92
C PHE A 15 -8.52 -15.16 5.61
N LEU A 16 -9.34 -15.36 6.61
CA LEU A 16 -10.70 -15.87 6.47
C LEU A 16 -11.65 -14.68 6.28
N ASP A 17 -12.68 -14.87 5.45
CA ASP A 17 -13.78 -13.90 5.25
C ASP A 17 -13.35 -12.50 4.77
N VAL A 18 -12.41 -12.40 3.87
CA VAL A 18 -12.00 -11.11 3.30
C VAL A 18 -13.09 -10.60 2.37
N ALA A 19 -13.70 -9.48 2.73
CA ALA A 19 -14.75 -8.84 1.91
C ALA A 19 -14.17 -8.13 0.67
N CYS A 20 -12.95 -7.58 0.79
CA CYS A 20 -12.30 -6.85 -0.29
C CYS A 20 -10.80 -7.16 -0.34
N VAL A 21 -10.28 -7.39 -1.54
CA VAL A 21 -8.84 -7.45 -1.83
C VAL A 21 -8.45 -6.22 -2.60
N LEU A 22 -7.53 -5.43 -2.05
CA LEU A 22 -6.98 -4.26 -2.70
C LEU A 22 -5.57 -4.55 -3.18
N ASN A 23 -5.35 -4.59 -4.50
CA ASN A 23 -4.02 -4.67 -5.10
C ASN A 23 -3.51 -3.26 -5.32
N PHE A 24 -2.64 -2.78 -4.44
CA PHE A 24 -1.99 -1.48 -4.58
C PHE A 24 -0.97 -1.51 -5.71
N ASP A 25 -0.23 -2.61 -5.85
CA ASP A 25 0.65 -2.95 -6.95
C ASP A 25 0.16 -4.23 -7.64
N LEU A 26 0.40 -4.33 -8.95
CA LEU A 26 0.02 -5.50 -9.71
C LEU A 26 1.05 -6.62 -9.53
N PRO A 27 0.59 -7.87 -9.41
CA PRO A 27 1.48 -9.02 -9.46
C PRO A 27 2.00 -9.24 -10.88
N SER A 28 3.18 -9.80 -10.98
CA SER A 28 3.88 -10.04 -12.24
C SER A 28 3.19 -11.09 -13.15
N SER A 29 2.30 -11.91 -12.59
CA SER A 29 1.62 -12.97 -13.33
C SER A 29 0.12 -13.04 -13.04
N ALA A 30 -0.67 -13.46 -14.04
CA ALA A 30 -2.10 -13.69 -13.90
C ALA A 30 -2.43 -14.77 -12.86
N ARG A 31 -1.55 -15.75 -12.67
CA ARG A 31 -1.69 -16.78 -11.63
C ARG A 31 -1.56 -16.19 -10.24
N ALA A 32 -0.55 -15.34 -10.02
CA ALA A 32 -0.38 -14.64 -8.74
C ALA A 32 -1.56 -13.71 -8.46
N TYR A 33 -2.08 -13.02 -9.49
CA TYR A 33 -3.30 -12.24 -9.39
C TYR A 33 -4.49 -13.08 -8.91
N THR A 34 -4.75 -14.20 -9.56
CA THR A 34 -5.86 -15.10 -9.19
C THR A 34 -5.72 -15.59 -7.74
N HIS A 35 -4.49 -15.87 -7.28
CA HIS A 35 -4.25 -16.27 -5.89
C HIS A 35 -4.51 -15.13 -4.90
N ARG A 36 -4.13 -13.89 -5.24
CA ARG A 36 -4.41 -12.72 -4.38
C ARG A 36 -5.92 -12.46 -4.28
N VAL A 37 -6.61 -12.34 -5.39
CA VAL A 37 -8.05 -12.07 -5.41
C VAL A 37 -8.87 -13.25 -4.88
N GLY A 38 -8.37 -14.46 -4.99
CA GLY A 38 -8.98 -15.66 -4.42
C GLY A 38 -8.98 -15.72 -2.88
N ARG A 39 -8.59 -14.65 -2.18
CA ARG A 39 -8.78 -14.51 -0.73
C ARG A 39 -10.16 -13.99 -0.38
N THR A 40 -10.88 -13.38 -1.32
CA THR A 40 -12.28 -12.96 -1.18
C THR A 40 -13.21 -13.90 -1.96
N ALA A 41 -14.52 -13.69 -1.82
CA ALA A 41 -15.58 -14.42 -2.52
C ALA A 41 -15.50 -15.94 -2.34
N ARG A 42 -15.19 -16.42 -1.13
CA ARG A 42 -15.10 -17.85 -0.79
C ARG A 42 -16.40 -18.38 -0.23
N ALA A 43 -16.58 -19.69 -0.31
CA ALA A 43 -17.73 -20.40 0.26
C ALA A 43 -19.10 -19.86 -0.18
N GLY A 44 -19.23 -19.48 -1.45
CA GLY A 44 -20.50 -18.95 -2.00
C GLY A 44 -20.82 -17.51 -1.60
N ARG A 45 -19.90 -16.82 -0.92
CA ARG A 45 -20.07 -15.40 -0.56
C ARG A 45 -19.61 -14.48 -1.67
N GLY A 46 -20.22 -13.29 -1.75
CA GLY A 46 -19.75 -12.21 -2.62
C GLY A 46 -18.46 -11.59 -2.09
N GLY A 47 -17.67 -10.99 -2.99
CA GLY A 47 -16.46 -10.27 -2.62
C GLY A 47 -16.02 -9.32 -3.73
N THR A 48 -15.20 -8.34 -3.37
CA THR A 48 -14.70 -7.32 -4.28
C THR A 48 -13.17 -7.42 -4.39
N ALA A 49 -12.65 -7.31 -5.60
CA ALA A 49 -11.22 -7.15 -5.84
C ALA A 49 -11.01 -5.84 -6.61
N LEU A 50 -10.25 -4.92 -6.04
CA LEU A 50 -9.88 -3.65 -6.64
C LEU A 50 -8.38 -3.63 -6.91
N SER A 51 -7.99 -3.20 -8.11
CA SER A 51 -6.59 -3.11 -8.50
C SER A 51 -6.30 -1.73 -9.07
N PHE A 52 -5.21 -1.12 -8.61
CA PHE A 52 -4.69 0.09 -9.24
C PHE A 52 -3.78 -0.29 -10.39
N VAL A 53 -3.94 0.42 -11.51
CA VAL A 53 -3.15 0.25 -12.72
C VAL A 53 -2.64 1.62 -13.13
N LEU A 54 -1.35 1.78 -13.24
CA LEU A 54 -0.76 3.03 -13.73
C LEU A 54 -0.55 2.93 -15.25
N PRO A 55 -1.22 3.77 -16.06
CA PRO A 55 -0.95 3.83 -17.49
C PRO A 55 0.50 4.22 -17.76
N SER A 56 1.13 3.62 -18.76
CA SER A 56 2.53 3.90 -19.12
C SER A 56 2.76 5.38 -19.44
N SER A 57 1.74 6.06 -19.97
CA SER A 57 1.76 7.49 -20.25
C SER A 57 1.86 8.37 -19.00
N GLU A 58 1.45 7.87 -17.84
CA GLU A 58 1.46 8.60 -16.57
C GLU A 58 2.71 8.30 -15.72
N PHE A 59 3.49 7.28 -16.11
CA PHE A 59 4.72 6.92 -15.39
C PHE A 59 5.74 8.08 -15.43
N GLY A 60 6.24 8.46 -14.28
CA GLY A 60 7.23 9.55 -14.13
C GLY A 60 6.65 10.96 -14.05
N LYS A 61 5.35 11.17 -14.33
CA LYS A 61 4.74 12.52 -14.25
C LYS A 61 4.53 12.99 -12.82
N HIS A 62 4.25 12.09 -11.89
CA HIS A 62 4.03 12.41 -10.48
C HIS A 62 5.15 11.84 -9.61
N LYS A 63 5.78 12.69 -8.79
CA LYS A 63 6.89 12.27 -7.91
C LYS A 63 6.50 11.19 -6.89
N ALA A 64 5.26 11.19 -6.42
CA ALA A 64 4.82 10.27 -5.39
C ALA A 64 4.34 8.92 -5.93
N VAL A 65 3.61 8.90 -7.04
CA VAL A 65 2.96 7.69 -7.57
C VAL A 65 3.62 7.20 -8.85
N GLY A 66 3.94 8.13 -9.76
CA GLY A 66 4.48 7.80 -11.08
C GLY A 66 5.95 7.38 -11.08
N SER A 67 6.63 7.34 -9.93
CA SER A 67 8.04 6.93 -9.83
C SER A 67 8.24 5.64 -9.03
N VAL A 68 7.17 4.95 -8.65
CA VAL A 68 7.27 3.66 -7.97
C VAL A 68 7.73 2.61 -9.00
N PRO A 69 8.92 1.98 -8.82
CA PRO A 69 9.47 1.09 -9.84
C PRO A 69 8.59 -0.10 -10.19
N SER A 70 7.77 -0.58 -9.23
CA SER A 70 6.84 -1.70 -9.44
C SER A 70 5.75 -1.40 -10.46
N THR A 71 5.37 -0.11 -10.63
CA THR A 71 4.26 0.28 -11.53
C THR A 71 4.68 0.50 -12.98
N ARG A 72 5.98 0.42 -13.28
CA ARG A 72 6.52 0.70 -14.63
C ARG A 72 5.91 -0.16 -15.74
N HIS A 73 5.53 -1.39 -15.42
CA HIS A 73 4.99 -2.37 -16.37
C HIS A 73 3.55 -2.79 -16.04
N ASP A 74 2.82 -1.94 -15.32
CA ASP A 74 1.46 -2.23 -14.88
C ASP A 74 0.52 -2.47 -16.07
N GLU A 75 0.61 -1.69 -17.12
CA GLU A 75 -0.23 -1.81 -18.31
C GLU A 75 -0.06 -3.16 -18.98
N GLU A 76 1.18 -3.59 -19.21
CA GLU A 76 1.47 -4.91 -19.78
C GLU A 76 1.04 -6.07 -18.86
N ALA A 77 1.23 -5.89 -17.55
CA ALA A 77 0.80 -6.87 -16.55
C ALA A 77 -0.73 -6.97 -16.53
N TRP A 78 -1.42 -5.82 -16.58
CA TRP A 78 -2.87 -5.75 -16.60
C TRP A 78 -3.47 -6.40 -17.82
N GLU A 79 -2.91 -6.17 -19.02
CA GLU A 79 -3.40 -6.83 -20.23
C GLU A 79 -3.35 -8.37 -20.12
N ARG A 80 -2.28 -8.90 -19.54
CA ARG A 80 -2.16 -10.37 -19.31
C ARG A 80 -3.20 -10.86 -18.30
N ILE A 81 -3.41 -10.09 -17.23
CA ILE A 81 -4.39 -10.39 -16.18
C ILE A 81 -5.81 -10.34 -16.75
N ALA A 82 -6.16 -9.25 -17.45
CA ALA A 82 -7.48 -9.05 -18.02
C ALA A 82 -7.87 -10.14 -19.01
N ARG A 83 -6.92 -10.55 -19.88
CA ARG A 83 -7.11 -11.71 -20.77
C ARG A 83 -7.39 -13.00 -19.99
N ALA A 84 -6.64 -13.25 -18.93
CA ALA A 84 -6.83 -14.45 -18.11
C ALA A 84 -8.16 -14.42 -17.33
N GLN A 85 -8.66 -13.24 -16.98
CA GLN A 85 -9.97 -13.05 -16.33
C GLN A 85 -11.15 -13.05 -17.29
N GLN A 86 -10.92 -13.22 -18.60
CA GLN A 86 -11.96 -13.38 -19.61
C GLN A 86 -13.03 -12.27 -19.60
N GLY A 87 -12.62 -11.02 -19.45
CA GLY A 87 -13.54 -9.87 -19.44
C GLY A 87 -14.37 -9.70 -18.16
N ARG A 88 -14.09 -10.43 -17.09
CA ARG A 88 -14.78 -10.31 -15.80
C ARG A 88 -14.31 -9.10 -14.98
N VAL A 89 -13.39 -8.32 -15.51
CA VAL A 89 -12.88 -7.09 -14.90
C VAL A 89 -13.49 -5.88 -15.59
N CYS A 90 -13.84 -4.87 -14.82
CA CYS A 90 -14.37 -3.61 -15.33
C CYS A 90 -13.68 -2.44 -14.67
N GLU A 91 -13.69 -1.31 -15.34
CA GLU A 91 -13.20 -0.07 -14.76
C GLU A 91 -14.09 0.37 -13.60
N TYR A 92 -13.46 0.79 -12.50
CA TYR A 92 -14.16 1.38 -11.37
C TYR A 92 -14.00 2.90 -11.40
N VAL A 93 -15.11 3.59 -11.59
CA VAL A 93 -15.15 5.05 -11.64
C VAL A 93 -15.36 5.61 -10.24
N PHE A 94 -14.36 6.32 -9.73
CA PHE A 94 -14.46 7.02 -8.45
C PHE A 94 -15.26 8.33 -8.58
N ASP A 95 -16.09 8.60 -7.60
CA ASP A 95 -16.68 9.93 -7.43
C ASP A 95 -15.58 10.91 -6.97
N LYS A 96 -15.23 11.84 -7.87
CA LYS A 96 -14.16 12.83 -7.62
C LYS A 96 -14.41 13.66 -6.36
N ARG A 97 -15.67 14.01 -6.06
CA ARG A 97 -16.02 14.80 -4.87
C ARG A 97 -15.74 14.04 -3.58
N GLN A 98 -16.03 12.75 -3.56
CA GLN A 98 -15.74 11.89 -2.42
C GLN A 98 -14.22 11.69 -2.25
N VAL A 99 -13.49 11.49 -3.34
CA VAL A 99 -12.04 11.37 -3.33
C VAL A 99 -11.38 12.64 -2.82
N ASP A 100 -11.81 13.82 -3.28
CA ASP A 100 -11.27 15.09 -2.81
C ASP A 100 -11.57 15.32 -1.32
N GLY A 101 -12.79 15.04 -0.87
CA GLY A 101 -13.14 15.11 0.55
C GLY A 101 -12.30 14.18 1.43
N PHE A 102 -12.01 12.97 0.91
CA PHE A 102 -11.13 12.01 1.60
C PHE A 102 -9.67 12.49 1.63
N ARG A 103 -9.19 13.10 0.54
CA ARG A 103 -7.83 13.64 0.46
C ARG A 103 -7.54 14.64 1.58
N TYR A 104 -8.43 15.59 1.82
CA TYR A 104 -8.27 16.56 2.91
C TYR A 104 -8.15 15.88 4.28
N ARG A 105 -9.03 14.91 4.56
CA ARG A 105 -9.00 14.17 5.83
C ARG A 105 -7.70 13.38 6.00
N MET A 106 -7.21 12.77 4.92
CA MET A 106 -5.97 12.01 4.94
C MET A 106 -4.75 12.92 5.14
N GLU A 107 -4.70 14.08 4.46
CA GLU A 107 -3.64 15.06 4.65
C GLU A 107 -3.60 15.59 6.08
N ASP A 108 -4.76 15.88 6.67
CA ASP A 108 -4.84 16.33 8.08
C ASP A 108 -4.39 15.23 9.05
N ALA A 109 -4.79 14.00 8.82
CA ALA A 109 -4.36 12.86 9.63
C ALA A 109 -2.84 12.65 9.52
N LEU A 110 -2.28 12.69 8.31
CA LEU A 110 -0.83 12.58 8.08
C LEU A 110 -0.05 13.70 8.76
N ARG A 111 -0.55 14.95 8.69
CA ARG A 111 0.06 16.09 9.40
C ARG A 111 0.03 15.90 10.91
N ALA A 112 -1.06 15.39 11.46
CA ALA A 112 -1.19 15.13 12.88
C ALA A 112 -0.19 14.06 13.35
N VAL A 113 -0.10 12.95 12.64
CA VAL A 113 0.84 11.84 12.94
C VAL A 113 2.28 12.31 12.81
N THR A 114 2.62 13.06 11.75
CA THR A 114 3.98 13.57 11.54
C THR A 114 4.41 14.54 12.64
N ARG A 115 3.52 15.46 13.06
CA ARG A 115 3.80 16.39 14.15
C ARG A 115 4.01 15.67 15.48
N TYR A 116 3.22 14.65 15.76
CA TYR A 116 3.37 13.83 16.97
C TYR A 116 4.71 13.10 16.97
N ALA A 117 5.05 12.41 15.87
CA ALA A 117 6.30 11.69 15.74
C ALA A 117 7.54 12.61 15.89
N ILE A 118 7.51 13.81 15.29
CA ILE A 118 8.58 14.79 15.43
C ILE A 118 8.73 15.26 16.89
N ARG A 119 7.60 15.53 17.56
CA ARG A 119 7.64 15.95 18.98
C ARG A 119 8.17 14.84 19.87
N GLU A 120 7.77 13.61 19.65
CA GLU A 120 8.21 12.46 20.43
C GLU A 120 9.72 12.21 20.24
N ALA A 121 10.21 12.26 18.99
CA ALA A 121 11.63 12.13 18.68
C ALA A 121 12.45 13.24 19.38
N ARG A 122 12.00 14.48 19.32
CA ARG A 122 12.66 15.61 19.95
C ARG A 122 12.67 15.54 21.48
N LEU A 123 11.59 15.07 22.09
CA LEU A 123 11.54 14.81 23.52
C LEU A 123 12.49 13.70 23.94
N LYS A 124 12.64 12.67 23.12
CA LYS A 124 13.59 11.58 23.37
C LYS A 124 15.03 12.07 23.28
N GLU A 125 15.37 12.90 22.29
CA GLU A 125 16.69 13.54 22.18
C GLU A 125 17.00 14.40 23.40
N ILE A 126 16.10 15.31 23.79
CA ILE A 126 16.27 16.18 24.95
C ILE A 126 16.45 15.34 26.23
N LYS A 127 15.66 14.29 26.42
CA LYS A 127 15.81 13.40 27.58
C LYS A 127 17.19 12.71 27.59
N GLN A 128 17.65 12.30 26.42
CA GLN A 128 18.96 11.64 26.28
C GLN A 128 20.12 12.64 26.54
N GLU A 129 20.02 13.87 26.03
CA GLU A 129 20.98 14.94 26.31
C GLU A 129 21.03 15.31 27.79
N LEU A 130 19.87 15.39 28.44
CA LEU A 130 19.80 15.64 29.89
C LEU A 130 20.46 14.52 30.70
N LEU A 131 20.26 13.27 30.31
CA LEU A 131 20.86 12.12 31.00
C LEU A 131 22.37 11.98 30.75
N THR A 132 22.87 12.46 29.60
CA THR A 132 24.28 12.39 29.23
C THR A 132 25.06 13.65 29.60
N SER A 133 24.39 14.72 29.97
CA SER A 133 25.04 16.00 30.34
C SER A 133 25.83 15.86 31.65
N ASP A 134 27.15 15.95 31.54
CA ASP A 134 28.02 15.92 32.69
C ASP A 134 27.83 17.06 33.70
N LYS A 135 27.26 18.17 33.24
CA LYS A 135 26.88 19.33 34.10
C LYS A 135 25.76 19.01 35.10
N LEU A 136 24.84 18.10 34.74
CA LEU A 136 23.77 17.66 35.64
C LEU A 136 24.22 16.58 36.63
N LYS A 137 25.27 15.83 36.31
CA LYS A 137 25.86 14.84 37.23
C LYS A 137 26.60 15.49 38.37
N VAL A 138 27.17 16.67 38.17
CA VAL A 138 27.92 17.43 39.20
C VAL A 138 27.01 18.17 40.20
N GLY A 139 25.77 18.42 39.87
CA GLY A 139 24.79 19.11 40.73
C GLY A 139 24.04 18.21 41.72
N LEU A 140 24.33 16.90 41.73
CA LEU A 140 23.67 15.91 42.60
C LEU A 140 24.67 15.27 43.61
N GLN A 141 25.88 15.82 43.75
CA GLN A 141 26.78 15.61 44.86
C GLN A 141 26.74 16.81 45.80
#